data_f9383c64b69faa234b02d540d5833fe1
#
_entry.id   f9383c64b69faa234b02d540d5833fe1
#
_cell.length_a   1.000
_cell.length_b   1.000
_cell.length_c   1.000
_cell.angle_alpha   90.00
_cell.angle_beta   90.00
_cell.angle_gamma   90.00
#
_symmetry.space_group_name_H-M   'P 1'
#
loop_
_entity.id
_entity.type
_entity.pdbx_description
1 polymer ?
#
loop_
_entity_poly.entity_id
_entity_poly.type
_entity_poly.pdbx_seq_one_letter_code
_entity_poly.pdbx_strand_id
1 'polypeptide(L)'
;TLQFFMTPMVHWPETMMTLSKGEASILFTGDAFGCFGALNGGFIDKDIDTEGYWLEMVRYYSNIVGKYGIPVQNALKKLAGIHIDYICSTHGPVWHENVEKVVNLYDRMSKYETDPGLVICYGTMYGNTERMAEQIARAASLAGVRNIRLYNVSKTHHSYILQDIFRFRGLIVGAPTYNAGLYHEMDVLLQEVANRDIKNHLIGWFGSYSWASKAVSAIGEWNENHLH
;
A
#
# COMPACT_ATOMS: atom_id res chain seq x y z
N THR A 1 24.49 24.04 9.72
CA THR A 1 23.73 23.79 10.98
C THR A 1 22.92 22.51 10.83
N LEU A 2 22.85 21.67 11.89
CA LEU A 2 22.01 20.48 11.94
C LEU A 2 20.78 20.75 12.83
N GLN A 3 19.63 20.29 12.37
CA GLN A 3 18.37 20.32 13.11
C GLN A 3 17.77 18.90 13.14
N PHE A 4 17.33 18.45 14.31
CA PHE A 4 16.86 17.10 14.53
C PHE A 4 15.35 17.08 14.80
N PHE A 5 14.63 16.14 14.19
CA PHE A 5 13.20 15.97 14.36
C PHE A 5 12.92 14.53 14.78
N MET A 6 12.50 14.34 16.02
CA MET A 6 12.01 13.02 16.45
C MET A 6 10.73 12.66 15.69
N THR A 7 10.75 11.54 14.99
CA THR A 7 9.65 11.03 14.16
C THR A 7 9.32 9.60 14.54
N PRO A 8 8.98 9.33 15.82
CA PRO A 8 8.79 7.98 16.33
C PRO A 8 7.75 7.23 15.50
N MET A 9 7.97 5.95 15.31
CA MET A 9 7.11 5.03 14.53
C MET A 9 7.03 5.37 13.02
N VAL A 10 8.03 6.07 12.48
CA VAL A 10 8.17 6.24 11.03
C VAL A 10 9.49 5.61 10.55
N HIS A 11 9.69 4.26 10.52
CA HIS A 11 8.64 3.37 11.05
C HIS A 11 9.06 2.68 12.35
N TRP A 12 10.23 2.97 12.92
CA TRP A 12 10.74 2.46 14.19
C TRP A 12 10.47 3.41 15.36
N PRO A 13 10.38 2.92 16.61
CA PRO A 13 10.10 3.75 17.79
C PRO A 13 11.06 4.92 17.99
N GLU A 14 12.35 4.72 17.68
CA GLU A 14 13.44 5.68 17.88
C GLU A 14 13.73 6.55 16.65
N THR A 15 12.93 6.47 15.58
CA THR A 15 13.19 7.16 14.32
C THR A 15 13.32 8.68 14.50
N MET A 16 14.32 9.23 13.85
CA MET A 16 14.63 10.64 13.82
C MET A 16 15.02 11.07 12.41
N MET A 17 14.57 12.23 11.97
CA MET A 17 15.04 12.89 10.75
C MET A 17 16.03 13.98 11.08
N THR A 18 17.02 14.18 10.22
CA THR A 18 18.06 15.20 10.39
C THR A 18 18.06 16.12 9.18
N LEU A 19 17.85 17.42 9.42
CA LEU A 19 17.98 18.45 8.40
C LEU A 19 19.36 19.11 8.52
N SER A 20 20.15 19.05 7.46
CA SER A 20 21.40 19.80 7.31
C SER A 20 21.12 21.09 6.53
N LYS A 21 21.44 22.24 7.14
CA LYS A 21 21.33 23.56 6.51
C LYS A 21 22.72 24.11 6.24
N GLY A 22 23.05 24.27 4.96
CA GLY A 22 24.30 24.84 4.45
C GLY A 22 24.01 25.60 3.16
N GLU A 23 24.73 25.32 2.10
CA GLU A 23 24.46 25.85 0.75
C GLU A 23 23.14 25.27 0.20
N ALA A 24 22.80 24.06 0.62
CA ALA A 24 21.51 23.41 0.37
C ALA A 24 20.90 22.90 1.68
N SER A 25 19.58 22.76 1.70
CA SER A 25 18.80 22.15 2.78
C SER A 25 18.57 20.67 2.47
N ILE A 26 19.29 19.79 3.15
CA ILE A 26 19.26 18.34 2.91
C ILE A 26 18.59 17.64 4.09
N LEU A 27 17.50 16.92 3.83
CA LEU A 27 16.76 16.15 4.82
C LEU A 27 17.15 14.68 4.72
N PHE A 28 17.79 14.16 5.75
CA PHE A 28 18.05 12.73 5.94
C PHE A 28 16.90 12.10 6.71
N THR A 29 16.21 11.15 6.12
CA THR A 29 14.90 10.69 6.61
C THR A 29 14.89 9.27 7.17
N GLY A 30 16.03 8.59 7.14
CA GLY A 30 16.03 7.14 7.38
C GLY A 30 15.17 6.45 6.30
N ASP A 31 14.27 5.59 6.72
CA ASP A 31 13.43 4.82 5.80
C ASP A 31 12.22 5.59 5.23
N ALA A 32 11.87 6.73 5.84
CA ALA A 32 10.77 7.53 5.33
C ALA A 32 11.06 8.08 3.94
N PHE A 33 10.04 8.16 3.10
CA PHE A 33 10.11 8.56 1.69
C PHE A 33 10.92 7.59 0.81
N GLY A 34 11.22 6.39 1.33
CA GLY A 34 11.88 5.34 0.61
C GLY A 34 10.98 4.63 -0.40
N CYS A 35 11.61 3.91 -1.31
CA CYS A 35 10.93 3.03 -2.24
C CYS A 35 11.75 1.75 -2.49
N PHE A 36 11.09 0.70 -2.95
CA PHE A 36 11.78 -0.48 -3.44
C PHE A 36 12.41 -0.21 -4.82
N GLY A 37 13.23 -1.14 -5.28
CA GLY A 37 13.89 -1.10 -6.57
C GLY A 37 15.38 -0.78 -6.47
N ALA A 38 16.13 -1.27 -7.45
CA ALA A 38 17.55 -0.96 -7.61
C ALA A 38 17.72 0.32 -8.42
N LEU A 39 18.74 1.10 -8.09
CA LEU A 39 19.12 2.27 -8.87
C LEU A 39 19.93 1.84 -10.10
N ASN A 40 19.56 2.35 -11.28
CA ASN A 40 20.19 2.04 -12.54
C ASN A 40 20.99 3.27 -13.04
N GLY A 41 22.26 3.33 -12.68
CA GLY A 41 23.17 4.39 -13.11
C GLY A 41 23.23 5.58 -12.16
N GLY A 42 22.29 6.52 -12.23
CA GLY A 42 22.21 7.66 -11.32
C GLY A 42 21.55 7.32 -9.96
N PHE A 43 21.67 8.22 -9.00
CA PHE A 43 21.04 8.09 -7.70
C PHE A 43 20.18 9.31 -7.31
N ILE A 44 20.24 10.39 -8.06
CA ILE A 44 19.39 11.58 -7.88
C ILE A 44 18.26 11.51 -8.92
N ASP A 45 17.06 11.83 -8.54
CA ASP A 45 15.85 11.73 -9.36
C ASP A 45 15.91 12.51 -10.68
N LYS A 46 16.67 13.60 -10.74
CA LYS A 46 16.90 14.37 -11.97
C LYS A 46 17.73 13.65 -13.04
N ASP A 47 18.51 12.64 -12.65
CA ASP A 47 19.46 11.94 -13.52
C ASP A 47 18.98 10.53 -13.90
N ILE A 48 17.77 10.14 -13.47
CA ILE A 48 17.18 8.81 -13.69
C ILE A 48 15.71 8.90 -14.14
N ASP A 49 15.22 7.86 -14.82
CA ASP A 49 13.79 7.70 -15.04
C ASP A 49 13.09 7.32 -13.72
N THR A 50 12.22 8.20 -13.24
CA THR A 50 11.52 8.02 -11.96
C THR A 50 10.17 7.33 -12.09
N GLU A 51 9.67 7.03 -13.29
CA GLU A 51 8.30 6.56 -13.48
C GLU A 51 7.99 5.29 -12.68
N GLY A 52 8.87 4.31 -12.72
CA GLY A 52 8.73 3.05 -11.98
C GLY A 52 8.77 3.22 -10.46
N TYR A 53 9.51 4.19 -9.95
CA TYR A 53 9.70 4.37 -8.50
C TYR A 53 8.45 4.88 -7.77
N TRP A 54 7.49 5.53 -8.45
CA TRP A 54 6.25 5.98 -7.81
C TRP A 54 5.39 4.82 -7.32
N LEU A 55 5.26 3.76 -8.11
CA LEU A 55 4.57 2.55 -7.68
C LEU A 55 5.36 1.79 -6.62
N GLU A 56 6.67 1.75 -6.74
CA GLU A 56 7.54 1.12 -5.74
C GLU A 56 7.54 1.87 -4.40
N MET A 57 7.35 3.19 -4.39
CA MET A 57 7.13 3.98 -3.17
C MET A 57 5.80 3.63 -2.51
N VAL A 58 4.71 3.50 -3.28
CA VAL A 58 3.43 3.03 -2.74
C VAL A 58 3.55 1.61 -2.20
N ARG A 59 4.27 0.73 -2.90
CA ARG A 59 4.53 -0.64 -2.45
C ARG A 59 5.35 -0.65 -1.16
N TYR A 60 6.39 0.17 -1.08
CA TYR A 60 7.18 0.33 0.14
C TYR A 60 6.32 0.82 1.29
N TYR A 61 5.58 1.92 1.09
CA TYR A 61 4.71 2.50 2.11
C TYR A 61 3.68 1.48 2.61
N SER A 62 2.92 0.84 1.73
CA SER A 62 1.85 -0.10 2.10
C SER A 62 2.36 -1.31 2.87
N ASN A 63 3.59 -1.77 2.60
CA ASN A 63 4.17 -2.95 3.24
C ASN A 63 4.92 -2.64 4.54
N ILE A 64 5.60 -1.50 4.62
CA ILE A 64 6.52 -1.16 5.70
C ILE A 64 5.92 -0.12 6.64
N VAL A 65 5.38 0.97 6.12
CA VAL A 65 4.85 2.10 6.91
C VAL A 65 3.36 1.91 7.26
N GLY A 66 2.57 1.45 6.32
CA GLY A 66 1.13 1.10 6.35
C GLY A 66 0.30 1.68 7.49
N LYS A 67 0.24 1.00 8.63
CA LYS A 67 -0.58 1.35 9.80
C LYS A 67 -0.16 2.64 10.53
N TYR A 68 1.01 3.19 10.23
CA TYR A 68 1.57 4.35 10.93
C TYR A 68 1.15 5.70 10.32
N GLY A 69 -0.06 5.81 9.78
CA GLY A 69 -0.58 7.04 9.18
C GLY A 69 -0.51 8.25 10.11
N ILE A 70 -0.95 8.12 11.39
CA ILE A 70 -0.88 9.20 12.37
C ILE A 70 0.58 9.63 12.68
N PRO A 71 1.53 8.72 12.95
CA PRO A 71 2.94 9.07 13.06
C PRO A 71 3.50 9.81 11.85
N VAL A 72 3.17 9.38 10.63
CA VAL A 72 3.59 10.06 9.39
C VAL A 72 3.01 11.48 9.34
N GLN A 73 1.73 11.68 9.62
CA GLN A 73 1.11 13.00 9.68
C GLN A 73 1.79 13.91 10.71
N ASN A 74 2.18 13.39 11.86
CA ASN A 74 2.90 14.13 12.89
C ASN A 74 4.33 14.51 12.43
N ALA A 75 5.00 13.62 11.70
CA ALA A 75 6.30 13.92 11.09
C ALA A 75 6.17 15.02 10.04
N LEU A 76 5.20 14.93 9.12
CA LEU A 76 4.95 15.94 8.09
C LEU A 76 4.62 17.31 8.69
N LYS A 77 3.84 17.38 9.78
CA LYS A 77 3.56 18.64 10.51
C LYS A 77 4.83 19.30 11.04
N LYS A 78 5.81 18.51 11.52
CA LYS A 78 7.10 19.05 12.02
C LYS A 78 7.96 19.61 10.89
N LEU A 79 7.80 19.12 9.67
CA LEU A 79 8.51 19.58 8.48
C LEU A 79 7.78 20.71 7.74
N ALA A 80 6.54 21.02 8.12
CA ALA A 80 5.74 22.04 7.45
C ALA A 80 6.41 23.42 7.48
N GLY A 81 6.47 24.08 6.31
CA GLY A 81 7.09 25.38 6.14
C GLY A 81 8.63 25.37 6.08
N ILE A 82 9.26 24.22 6.16
CA ILE A 82 10.70 24.07 6.00
C ILE A 82 11.00 23.88 4.52
N HIS A 83 11.90 24.71 3.98
CA HIS A 83 12.42 24.50 2.62
C HIS A 83 13.39 23.33 2.61
N ILE A 84 13.18 22.37 1.72
CA ILE A 84 13.98 21.16 1.56
C ILE A 84 14.38 21.05 0.09
N ASP A 85 15.68 21.10 -0.19
CA ASP A 85 16.22 20.90 -1.54
C ASP A 85 16.39 19.43 -1.89
N TYR A 86 16.75 18.60 -0.90
CA TYR A 86 17.00 17.18 -1.09
C TYR A 86 16.37 16.35 0.03
N ILE A 87 15.69 15.28 -0.33
CA ILE A 87 15.30 14.19 0.59
C ILE A 87 16.21 13.01 0.31
N CYS A 88 16.97 12.60 1.34
CA CYS A 88 17.86 11.45 1.31
C CYS A 88 17.27 10.33 2.19
N SER A 89 16.59 9.39 1.56
CA SER A 89 16.12 8.16 2.19
C SER A 89 17.21 7.09 2.12
N THR A 90 17.15 6.09 3.01
CA THR A 90 18.03 4.91 2.98
C THR A 90 17.69 3.95 1.85
N HIS A 91 16.51 4.09 1.22
CA HIS A 91 16.01 3.24 0.14
C HIS A 91 15.51 4.07 -1.04
N GLY A 92 15.92 3.69 -2.26
CA GLY A 92 15.51 4.37 -3.49
C GLY A 92 16.35 5.60 -3.83
N PRO A 93 15.86 6.48 -4.73
CA PRO A 93 16.57 7.67 -5.17
C PRO A 93 16.68 8.75 -4.10
N VAL A 94 17.66 9.62 -4.24
CA VAL A 94 17.66 10.94 -3.61
C VAL A 94 16.69 11.82 -4.40
N TRP A 95 15.70 12.38 -3.70
CA TRP A 95 14.69 13.24 -4.29
C TRP A 95 15.13 14.70 -4.25
N HIS A 96 15.16 15.36 -5.39
CA HIS A 96 15.54 16.78 -5.56
C HIS A 96 14.48 17.54 -6.37
N GLU A 97 14.20 17.11 -7.60
CA GLU A 97 13.18 17.75 -8.42
C GLU A 97 11.75 17.39 -7.99
N ASN A 98 11.57 16.23 -7.37
CA ASN A 98 10.27 15.68 -7.00
C ASN A 98 9.97 15.71 -5.49
N VAL A 99 10.65 16.54 -4.72
CA VAL A 99 10.46 16.67 -3.25
C VAL A 99 8.98 16.87 -2.88
N GLU A 100 8.31 17.82 -3.52
CA GLU A 100 6.89 18.09 -3.28
C GLU A 100 6.00 16.89 -3.60
N LYS A 101 6.23 16.22 -4.73
CA LYS A 101 5.47 15.05 -5.15
C LYS A 101 5.62 13.89 -4.16
N VAL A 102 6.83 13.67 -3.67
CA VAL A 102 7.15 12.64 -2.65
C VAL A 102 6.41 12.93 -1.33
N VAL A 103 6.48 14.16 -0.85
CA VAL A 103 5.80 14.60 0.38
C VAL A 103 4.28 14.46 0.23
N ASN A 104 3.71 14.91 -0.90
CA ASN A 104 2.27 14.79 -1.17
C ASN A 104 1.81 13.34 -1.27
N LEU A 105 2.62 12.44 -1.84
CA LEU A 105 2.28 11.03 -1.90
C LEU A 105 2.22 10.40 -0.51
N TYR A 106 3.20 10.69 0.35
CA TYR A 106 3.19 10.24 1.75
C TYR A 106 2.03 10.84 2.56
N ASP A 107 1.71 12.12 2.33
CA ASP A 107 0.57 12.78 2.97
C ASP A 107 -0.76 12.07 2.61
N ARG A 108 -1.01 11.81 1.34
CA ARG A 108 -2.20 11.09 0.87
C ARG A 108 -2.28 9.67 1.44
N MET A 109 -1.20 8.91 1.35
CA MET A 109 -1.18 7.53 1.85
C MET A 109 -1.41 7.46 3.36
N SER A 110 -0.84 8.39 4.13
CA SER A 110 -1.00 8.43 5.58
C SER A 110 -2.39 8.89 6.05
N LYS A 111 -3.16 9.53 5.18
CA LYS A 111 -4.59 9.83 5.36
C LYS A 111 -5.49 8.73 4.83
N TYR A 112 -4.93 7.65 4.29
CA TYR A 112 -5.68 6.60 3.60
C TYR A 112 -6.57 7.14 2.47
N GLU A 113 -6.09 8.16 1.76
CA GLU A 113 -6.76 8.68 0.56
C GLU A 113 -6.55 7.71 -0.60
N THR A 114 -7.64 7.33 -1.24
CA THR A 114 -7.65 6.34 -2.32
C THR A 114 -8.11 6.95 -3.63
N ASP A 115 -7.64 6.38 -4.74
CA ASP A 115 -8.14 6.70 -6.07
C ASP A 115 -9.38 5.85 -6.43
N PRO A 116 -10.25 6.32 -7.33
CA PRO A 116 -11.32 5.50 -7.87
C PRO A 116 -10.76 4.27 -8.59
N GLY A 117 -11.14 3.09 -8.13
CA GLY A 117 -10.70 1.81 -8.68
C GLY A 117 -11.15 0.63 -7.83
N LEU A 118 -10.87 -0.55 -8.31
CA LEU A 118 -11.28 -1.82 -7.73
C LEU A 118 -10.15 -2.83 -7.77
N VAL A 119 -9.83 -3.40 -6.62
CA VAL A 119 -8.96 -4.55 -6.49
C VAL A 119 -9.81 -5.79 -6.22
N ILE A 120 -9.65 -6.82 -7.01
CA ILE A 120 -10.32 -8.12 -6.84
C ILE A 120 -9.25 -9.15 -6.56
N CYS A 121 -9.24 -9.70 -5.34
CA CYS A 121 -8.34 -10.75 -4.92
C CYS A 121 -9.09 -12.08 -4.85
N TYR A 122 -8.58 -13.12 -5.47
CA TYR A 122 -9.22 -14.42 -5.45
C TYR A 122 -8.24 -15.58 -5.24
N GLY A 123 -8.68 -16.55 -4.45
CA GLY A 123 -8.10 -17.89 -4.42
C GLY A 123 -8.92 -18.84 -5.29
N THR A 124 -8.30 -19.83 -5.91
CA THR A 124 -9.02 -20.84 -6.71
C THR A 124 -8.27 -22.16 -6.72
N MET A 125 -9.01 -23.26 -6.75
CA MET A 125 -8.45 -24.62 -6.88
C MET A 125 -8.70 -25.20 -8.29
N TYR A 126 -9.93 -25.04 -8.78
CA TYR A 126 -10.39 -25.64 -10.04
C TYR A 126 -10.90 -24.62 -11.05
N GLY A 127 -10.55 -23.33 -10.88
CA GLY A 127 -10.94 -22.24 -11.77
C GLY A 127 -12.35 -21.68 -11.57
N ASN A 128 -13.18 -22.25 -10.69
CA ASN A 128 -14.56 -21.77 -10.51
C ASN A 128 -14.61 -20.39 -9.85
N THR A 129 -13.85 -20.18 -8.77
CA THR A 129 -13.76 -18.87 -8.09
C THR A 129 -13.11 -17.82 -8.99
N GLU A 130 -12.13 -18.23 -9.82
CA GLU A 130 -11.52 -17.38 -10.84
C GLU A 130 -12.55 -16.85 -11.85
N ARG A 131 -13.38 -17.74 -12.40
CA ARG A 131 -14.46 -17.35 -13.32
C ARG A 131 -15.45 -16.37 -12.67
N MET A 132 -15.74 -16.53 -11.39
CA MET A 132 -16.57 -15.58 -10.63
C MET A 132 -15.88 -14.20 -10.55
N ALA A 133 -14.59 -14.17 -10.20
CA ALA A 133 -13.79 -12.94 -10.14
C ALA A 133 -13.74 -12.22 -11.48
N GLU A 134 -13.55 -12.95 -12.59
CA GLU A 134 -13.56 -12.40 -13.95
C GLU A 134 -14.93 -11.79 -14.32
N GLN A 135 -16.05 -12.46 -13.95
CA GLN A 135 -17.38 -11.92 -14.19
C GLN A 135 -17.66 -10.65 -13.37
N ILE A 136 -17.18 -10.61 -12.12
CA ILE A 136 -17.25 -9.40 -11.27
C ILE A 136 -16.45 -8.27 -11.90
N ALA A 137 -15.22 -8.54 -12.36
CA ALA A 137 -14.39 -7.55 -13.03
C ALA A 137 -15.06 -7.01 -14.30
N ARG A 138 -15.65 -7.89 -15.11
CA ARG A 138 -16.41 -7.51 -16.32
C ARG A 138 -17.62 -6.66 -15.97
N ALA A 139 -18.40 -7.06 -14.98
CA ALA A 139 -19.58 -6.29 -14.54
C ALA A 139 -19.18 -4.89 -14.03
N ALA A 140 -18.13 -4.79 -13.24
CA ALA A 140 -17.58 -3.52 -12.76
C ALA A 140 -17.12 -2.62 -13.92
N SER A 141 -16.43 -3.19 -14.92
CA SER A 141 -16.02 -2.46 -16.12
C SER A 141 -17.20 -1.94 -16.92
N LEU A 142 -18.26 -2.73 -17.11
CA LEU A 142 -19.50 -2.32 -17.77
C LEU A 142 -20.24 -1.24 -16.97
N ALA A 143 -20.13 -1.24 -15.66
CA ALA A 143 -20.64 -0.21 -14.76
C ALA A 143 -19.79 1.07 -14.74
N GLY A 144 -18.69 1.13 -15.49
CA GLY A 144 -17.86 2.32 -15.65
C GLY A 144 -16.66 2.41 -14.73
N VAL A 145 -16.35 1.38 -13.96
CA VAL A 145 -15.09 1.33 -13.17
C VAL A 145 -13.91 1.21 -14.11
N ARG A 146 -12.96 2.17 -14.05
CA ARG A 146 -11.85 2.27 -15.01
C ARG A 146 -10.60 1.51 -14.56
N ASN A 147 -10.25 1.60 -13.29
CA ASN A 147 -9.06 0.98 -12.73
C ASN A 147 -9.45 -0.31 -12.02
N ILE A 148 -9.30 -1.44 -12.69
CA ILE A 148 -9.60 -2.76 -12.12
C ILE A 148 -8.31 -3.56 -12.09
N ARG A 149 -8.00 -4.13 -10.92
CA ARG A 149 -6.88 -5.04 -10.70
C ARG A 149 -7.43 -6.39 -10.26
N LEU A 150 -6.98 -7.45 -10.90
CA LEU A 150 -7.43 -8.82 -10.64
C LEU A 150 -6.22 -9.67 -10.22
N TYR A 151 -6.23 -10.20 -9.01
CA TYR A 151 -5.10 -10.91 -8.43
C TYR A 151 -5.47 -12.32 -7.97
N ASN A 152 -4.74 -13.31 -8.49
CA ASN A 152 -4.71 -14.65 -7.92
C ASN A 152 -3.73 -14.64 -6.74
N VAL A 153 -4.23 -14.82 -5.52
CA VAL A 153 -3.44 -14.73 -4.28
C VAL A 153 -2.37 -15.81 -4.15
N SER A 154 -2.52 -16.93 -4.86
CA SER A 154 -1.52 -18.01 -4.89
C SER A 154 -0.41 -17.77 -5.91
N LYS A 155 -0.56 -16.81 -6.83
CA LYS A 155 0.37 -16.54 -7.93
C LYS A 155 1.02 -15.18 -7.86
N THR A 156 0.50 -14.28 -7.03
CA THR A 156 0.98 -12.90 -6.93
C THR A 156 1.52 -12.66 -5.53
N HIS A 157 2.75 -12.15 -5.45
CA HIS A 157 3.32 -11.78 -4.16
C HIS A 157 2.49 -10.66 -3.51
N HIS A 158 2.11 -10.86 -2.25
CA HIS A 158 1.15 -10.00 -1.53
C HIS A 158 1.57 -8.53 -1.48
N SER A 159 2.87 -8.23 -1.55
CA SER A 159 3.34 -6.83 -1.55
C SER A 159 2.78 -6.01 -2.72
N TYR A 160 2.54 -6.61 -3.88
CA TYR A 160 1.90 -5.94 -5.03
C TYR A 160 0.40 -5.80 -4.84
N ILE A 161 -0.23 -6.78 -4.21
CA ILE A 161 -1.66 -6.72 -3.87
C ILE A 161 -1.91 -5.58 -2.87
N LEU A 162 -1.12 -5.52 -1.81
CA LEU A 162 -1.21 -4.45 -0.79
C LEU A 162 -0.95 -3.06 -1.38
N GLN A 163 -0.01 -2.93 -2.33
CA GLN A 163 0.21 -1.69 -3.07
C GLN A 163 -1.09 -1.17 -3.71
N ASP A 164 -1.80 -2.03 -4.42
CA ASP A 164 -3.01 -1.60 -5.12
C ASP A 164 -4.23 -1.49 -4.18
N ILE A 165 -4.27 -2.24 -3.07
CA ILE A 165 -5.25 -2.02 -2.00
C ILE A 165 -5.09 -0.61 -1.41
N PHE A 166 -3.87 -0.14 -1.14
CA PHE A 166 -3.64 1.22 -0.67
C PHE A 166 -3.99 2.30 -1.70
N ARG A 167 -3.93 1.98 -2.99
CA ARG A 167 -4.24 2.93 -4.08
C ARG A 167 -5.73 3.07 -4.34
N PHE A 168 -6.50 1.97 -4.30
CA PHE A 168 -7.85 1.94 -4.84
C PHE A 168 -8.90 1.72 -3.75
N ARG A 169 -10.02 2.43 -3.90
CA ARG A 169 -11.09 2.46 -2.89
C ARG A 169 -11.86 1.15 -2.76
N GLY A 170 -12.05 0.42 -3.85
CA GLY A 170 -12.81 -0.83 -3.85
C GLY A 170 -11.93 -2.04 -3.62
N LEU A 171 -12.32 -2.93 -2.71
CA LEU A 171 -11.69 -4.23 -2.49
C LEU A 171 -12.75 -5.32 -2.51
N ILE A 172 -12.61 -6.28 -3.41
CA ILE A 172 -13.43 -7.49 -3.42
C ILE A 172 -12.52 -8.69 -3.22
N VAL A 173 -12.87 -9.54 -2.27
CA VAL A 173 -12.10 -10.73 -1.94
C VAL A 173 -12.95 -11.98 -2.13
N GLY A 174 -12.38 -13.05 -2.69
CA GLY A 174 -13.11 -14.26 -2.96
C GLY A 174 -12.25 -15.51 -2.83
N ALA A 175 -12.81 -16.56 -2.23
CA ALA A 175 -12.08 -17.81 -2.06
C ALA A 175 -13.00 -19.03 -2.04
N PRO A 176 -12.50 -20.23 -2.40
CA PRO A 176 -13.21 -21.47 -2.13
C PRO A 176 -13.16 -21.80 -0.65
N THR A 177 -14.15 -22.55 -0.18
CA THR A 177 -14.03 -23.26 1.09
C THR A 177 -13.03 -24.42 0.91
N TYR A 178 -12.00 -24.42 1.75
CA TYR A 178 -11.00 -25.47 1.76
C TYR A 178 -10.86 -26.04 3.17
N ASN A 179 -10.87 -27.35 3.31
CA ASN A 179 -10.75 -28.05 4.58
C ASN A 179 -11.68 -27.50 5.68
N ALA A 180 -12.95 -27.26 5.33
CA ALA A 180 -13.97 -26.66 6.19
C ALA A 180 -13.63 -25.24 6.74
N GLY A 181 -12.72 -24.52 6.10
CA GLY A 181 -12.28 -23.18 6.45
C GLY A 181 -12.06 -22.28 5.24
N LEU A 182 -11.39 -21.16 5.45
CA LEU A 182 -10.97 -20.27 4.38
C LEU A 182 -9.76 -20.85 3.65
N TYR A 183 -9.64 -20.55 2.36
CA TYR A 183 -8.48 -20.89 1.55
C TYR A 183 -7.22 -20.20 2.11
N HIS A 184 -6.15 -20.98 2.33
CA HIS A 184 -4.99 -20.56 3.13
C HIS A 184 -4.34 -19.26 2.66
N GLU A 185 -4.05 -19.13 1.37
CA GLU A 185 -3.39 -17.92 0.83
C GLU A 185 -4.28 -16.68 0.93
N MET A 186 -5.60 -16.85 0.91
CA MET A 186 -6.54 -15.75 1.16
C MET A 186 -6.53 -15.37 2.64
N ASP A 187 -6.49 -16.33 3.54
CA ASP A 187 -6.41 -16.07 4.99
C ASP A 187 -5.13 -15.27 5.32
N VAL A 188 -3.98 -15.68 4.77
CA VAL A 188 -2.72 -14.93 4.94
C VAL A 188 -2.84 -13.49 4.42
N LEU A 189 -3.40 -13.28 3.22
CA LEU A 189 -3.61 -11.94 2.68
C LEU A 189 -4.49 -11.09 3.60
N LEU A 190 -5.60 -11.65 4.09
CA LEU A 190 -6.53 -10.92 4.96
C LEU A 190 -5.88 -10.52 6.29
N GLN A 191 -5.03 -11.38 6.87
CA GLN A 191 -4.24 -11.03 8.06
C GLN A 191 -3.25 -9.89 7.77
N GLU A 192 -2.59 -9.90 6.62
CA GLU A 192 -1.69 -8.82 6.21
C GLU A 192 -2.44 -7.50 6.00
N VAL A 193 -3.64 -7.52 5.43
CA VAL A 193 -4.50 -6.34 5.26
C VAL A 193 -4.93 -5.79 6.63
N ALA A 194 -5.38 -6.67 7.55
CA ALA A 194 -5.77 -6.29 8.91
C ALA A 194 -4.61 -5.62 9.66
N ASN A 195 -3.38 -6.14 9.52
CA ASN A 195 -2.18 -5.59 10.16
C ASN A 195 -1.81 -4.17 9.68
N ARG A 196 -2.37 -3.69 8.55
CA ARG A 196 -2.13 -2.34 8.00
C ARG A 196 -3.21 -1.34 8.39
N ASP A 197 -4.26 -1.78 9.10
CA ASP A 197 -5.34 -0.91 9.60
C ASP A 197 -5.88 0.01 8.48
N ILE A 198 -6.17 -0.57 7.30
CA ILE A 198 -6.64 0.19 6.14
C ILE A 198 -7.99 0.85 6.43
N LYS A 199 -8.22 2.04 5.85
CA LYS A 199 -9.44 2.84 6.07
C LYS A 199 -10.02 3.32 4.75
N ASN A 200 -11.27 3.77 4.80
CA ASN A 200 -11.95 4.40 3.67
C ASN A 200 -12.17 3.48 2.45
N HIS A 201 -12.28 2.16 2.67
CA HIS A 201 -12.52 1.20 1.60
C HIS A 201 -13.99 0.78 1.51
N LEU A 202 -14.41 0.40 0.30
CA LEU A 202 -15.66 -0.32 0.05
C LEU A 202 -15.30 -1.79 -0.13
N ILE A 203 -15.84 -2.64 0.74
CA ILE A 203 -15.48 -4.05 0.78
C ILE A 203 -16.65 -4.90 0.27
N GLY A 204 -16.33 -5.87 -0.58
CA GLY A 204 -17.24 -6.92 -0.99
C GLY A 204 -16.55 -8.26 -0.95
N TRP A 205 -17.33 -9.35 -0.83
CA TRP A 205 -16.74 -10.68 -0.84
C TRP A 205 -17.65 -11.70 -1.49
N PHE A 206 -17.05 -12.80 -1.94
CA PHE A 206 -17.72 -13.91 -2.55
C PHE A 206 -16.98 -15.23 -2.26
N GLY A 207 -17.60 -16.36 -2.55
CA GLY A 207 -16.93 -17.64 -2.34
C GLY A 207 -17.58 -18.78 -3.08
N SER A 208 -16.89 -19.89 -3.16
CA SER A 208 -17.37 -21.15 -3.71
C SER A 208 -17.19 -22.30 -2.70
N TYR A 209 -17.99 -23.34 -2.84
CA TYR A 209 -17.93 -24.55 -2.00
C TYR A 209 -18.56 -25.74 -2.70
N SER A 210 -18.25 -26.94 -2.22
CA SER A 210 -18.90 -28.18 -2.70
C SER A 210 -20.00 -28.65 -1.76
N TRP A 211 -19.71 -28.86 -0.47
CA TRP A 211 -20.66 -29.39 0.52
C TRP A 211 -20.85 -28.53 1.78
N ALA A 212 -19.91 -27.60 2.05
CA ALA A 212 -19.99 -26.71 3.18
C ALA A 212 -19.51 -25.30 2.80
N SER A 213 -20.34 -24.28 3.05
CA SER A 213 -20.02 -22.87 2.79
C SER A 213 -19.38 -22.28 4.03
N LYS A 214 -18.06 -22.12 4.05
CA LYS A 214 -17.31 -21.50 5.16
C LYS A 214 -16.51 -20.26 4.75
N ALA A 215 -16.02 -20.20 3.51
CA ALA A 215 -15.19 -19.08 3.08
C ALA A 215 -15.93 -17.73 3.19
N VAL A 216 -17.18 -17.66 2.77
CA VAL A 216 -17.99 -16.42 2.80
C VAL A 216 -18.22 -15.94 4.22
N SER A 217 -18.58 -16.84 5.16
CA SER A 217 -18.77 -16.48 6.57
C SER A 217 -17.44 -16.05 7.21
N ALA A 218 -16.34 -16.75 6.95
CA ALA A 218 -15.03 -16.42 7.50
C ALA A 218 -14.54 -15.03 7.03
N ILE A 219 -14.73 -14.69 5.75
CA ILE A 219 -14.39 -13.35 5.24
C ILE A 219 -15.31 -12.28 5.87
N GLY A 220 -16.62 -12.58 6.01
CA GLY A 220 -17.56 -11.67 6.68
C GLY A 220 -17.17 -11.39 8.12
N GLU A 221 -16.87 -12.42 8.92
CA GLU A 221 -16.39 -12.30 10.29
C GLU A 221 -15.05 -11.52 10.37
N TRP A 222 -14.14 -11.77 9.44
CA TRP A 222 -12.90 -11.00 9.34
C TRP A 222 -13.18 -9.51 9.08
N ASN A 223 -14.09 -9.19 8.15
CA ASN A 223 -14.45 -7.82 7.84
C ASN A 223 -15.06 -7.09 9.05
N GLU A 224 -15.97 -7.75 9.78
CA GLU A 224 -16.59 -7.19 11.00
C GLU A 224 -15.58 -6.93 12.11
N ASN A 225 -14.52 -7.73 12.21
CA ASN A 225 -13.53 -7.64 13.27
C ASN A 225 -12.38 -6.66 12.98
N HIS A 226 -12.11 -6.35 11.70
CA HIS A 226 -10.89 -5.64 11.32
C HIS A 226 -11.10 -4.38 10.48
N LEU A 227 -12.26 -4.21 9.83
CA LEU A 227 -12.53 -3.05 8.98
C LEU A 227 -13.76 -2.29 9.51
N HIS A 228 -13.58 -1.01 9.79
CA HIS A 228 -14.58 -0.13 10.40
C HIS A 228 -15.04 0.97 9.44
#